data_3c117bd7efb1c582aeb335f00a76b2c7
#
_entry.id   3c117bd7efb1c582aeb335f00a76b2c7
#
_cell.length_a   1.000
_cell.length_b   1.000
_cell.length_c   1.000
_cell.angle_alpha   90.00
_cell.angle_beta   90.00
_cell.angle_gamma   90.00
#
_symmetry.space_group_name_H-M   'P 1'
#
loop_
_entity.id
_entity.type
_entity.pdbx_description
1 polymer ?
#
loop_
_entity_poly.entity_id
_entity_poly.type
_entity_poly.pdbx_seq_one_letter_code
_entity_poly.pdbx_strand_id
1 'polypeptide(L)'
;PAVLLHAGTSDFASPEAMGWFRKKKKSETKDSVQSKSDYEKLTGSDAIARKGMFNVYQKKSDYYFEVPARLLGRDMLVVNKLQRVPSELNEAGVNRGTNYENQMVRFELDKAANKLLVRQSRPLPLAPDEDAIRQSVLDNYISPLIAGFKIEAFNNDSTMIVVKVNDIYDGTETSINNVFTNINLGTSAIKNLSRILSIKAFENNVVATSELTTKVTEGTTTVFVTVEVSSSLL
;
A
#
# COMPACT_ATOMS: atom_id res chain seq x y z
N PRO A 1 35.39 45.00 -46.83
CA PRO A 1 36.52 45.79 -46.51
C PRO A 1 36.69 45.80 -44.99
N ALA A 2 37.76 45.15 -44.54
CA ALA A 2 39.07 45.67 -44.33
C ALA A 2 39.04 46.82 -43.33
N VAL A 3 39.79 46.83 -42.28
CA VAL A 3 41.22 46.99 -42.06
C VAL A 3 41.39 47.18 -40.56
N LEU A 4 42.18 46.38 -39.92
CA LEU A 4 43.58 46.52 -39.49
C LEU A 4 43.87 47.46 -38.28
N LEU A 5 44.49 46.82 -37.28
CA LEU A 5 45.79 47.07 -36.67
C LEU A 5 45.97 48.29 -35.76
N HIS A 6 46.47 48.12 -34.56
CA HIS A 6 47.88 48.21 -34.08
C HIS A 6 47.90 47.95 -32.56
N ALA A 7 48.64 47.10 -32.04
CA ALA A 7 50.02 46.96 -31.57
C ALA A 7 50.58 48.12 -30.74
N GLY A 8 51.17 47.72 -29.62
CA GLY A 8 52.04 48.56 -28.78
C GLY A 8 52.15 47.98 -27.38
N THR A 9 52.97 47.10 -27.15
CA THR A 9 54.33 46.95 -26.62
C THR A 9 54.70 47.76 -25.37
N SER A 10 55.24 47.00 -24.47
CA SER A 10 56.39 47.16 -23.57
C SER A 10 56.12 47.86 -22.23
N ASP A 11 56.76 47.59 -21.13
CA ASP A 11 57.89 46.71 -20.78
C ASP A 11 58.02 46.76 -19.27
N PHE A 12 58.67 45.72 -18.69
CA PHE A 12 59.57 45.71 -17.52
C PHE A 12 59.03 46.14 -16.12
N ALA A 13 59.09 45.40 -15.09
CA ALA A 13 60.18 44.84 -14.32
C ALA A 13 59.65 44.02 -13.11
N SER A 14 60.35 42.95 -12.85
CA SER A 14 60.35 42.17 -11.60
C SER A 14 61.24 42.91 -10.58
N PRO A 15 61.59 42.37 -9.40
CA PRO A 15 61.01 41.30 -8.57
C PRO A 15 60.93 41.64 -7.06
N GLU A 16 60.58 40.55 -6.30
CA GLU A 16 60.92 40.36 -4.87
C GLU A 16 60.06 41.11 -3.82
N ALA A 17 59.36 40.42 -3.00
CA ALA A 17 59.80 39.76 -1.78
C ALA A 17 58.61 39.17 -0.98
N MET A 18 58.88 37.99 -0.53
CA MET A 18 58.47 37.40 0.77
C MET A 18 57.01 37.57 1.20
N GLY A 19 56.32 36.49 1.45
CA GLY A 19 56.52 35.56 2.48
C GLY A 19 55.20 35.04 3.02
N TRP A 20 55.10 33.77 3.08
CA TRP A 20 54.36 33.01 4.06
C TRP A 20 52.95 33.46 4.42
N PHE A 21 51.97 32.67 3.99
CA PHE A 21 51.04 31.94 4.88
C PHE A 21 50.29 30.91 4.02
N ARG A 22 50.87 29.73 3.92
CA ARG A 22 50.15 28.52 3.49
C ARG A 22 49.13 28.16 4.56
N LYS A 23 47.94 28.72 4.52
CA LYS A 23 46.81 28.19 5.26
C LYS A 23 46.48 26.81 4.68
N LYS A 24 46.89 25.77 5.40
CA LYS A 24 46.38 24.41 5.22
C LYS A 24 44.86 24.48 5.25
N LYS A 25 44.23 24.37 4.09
CA LYS A 25 42.81 24.07 4.00
C LYS A 25 42.66 22.66 4.56
N LYS A 26 42.18 22.58 5.81
CA LYS A 26 41.69 21.37 6.41
C LYS A 26 40.55 20.90 5.49
N SER A 27 40.73 19.80 4.79
CA SER A 27 39.64 19.11 4.11
C SER A 27 38.70 18.62 5.20
N GLU A 28 37.63 19.33 5.43
CA GLU A 28 36.47 18.80 6.12
C GLU A 28 35.93 17.73 5.20
N THR A 29 36.19 16.51 5.55
CA THR A 29 35.46 15.33 5.06
C THR A 29 34.01 15.58 5.49
N LYS A 30 33.19 16.11 4.59
CA LYS A 30 31.75 16.02 4.73
C LYS A 30 31.45 14.54 4.68
N ASP A 31 31.18 13.95 5.83
CA ASP A 31 30.44 12.72 5.92
C ASP A 31 29.13 12.98 5.15
N SER A 32 29.11 12.49 3.93
CA SER A 32 27.87 12.41 3.16
C SER A 32 26.98 11.40 3.87
N VAL A 33 26.10 11.90 4.73
CA VAL A 33 24.97 11.12 5.21
C VAL A 33 24.21 10.73 3.95
N GLN A 34 24.43 9.51 3.49
CA GLN A 34 23.75 8.93 2.35
C GLN A 34 22.26 8.91 2.71
N SER A 35 21.44 9.69 2.04
CA SER A 35 20.00 9.74 2.32
C SER A 35 19.44 8.33 2.10
N LYS A 36 18.81 7.76 3.13
CA LYS A 36 18.14 6.46 3.03
C LYS A 36 17.17 6.48 1.85
N SER A 37 17.14 5.40 1.08
CA SER A 37 16.12 5.20 0.04
C SER A 37 14.72 5.20 0.65
N ASP A 38 13.68 5.48 -0.14
CA ASP A 38 12.31 5.47 0.36
C ASP A 38 11.91 4.08 0.88
N TYR A 39 12.43 3.04 0.26
CA TYR A 39 12.30 1.68 0.75
C TYR A 39 12.90 1.50 2.16
N GLU A 40 14.14 1.95 2.38
CA GLU A 40 14.80 1.86 3.69
C GLU A 40 14.12 2.72 4.77
N LYS A 41 13.50 3.83 4.37
CA LYS A 41 12.69 4.65 5.30
C LYS A 41 11.45 3.92 5.79
N LEU A 42 10.84 3.08 4.96
CA LEU A 42 9.61 2.35 5.28
C LEU A 42 9.87 1.01 5.97
N THR A 43 10.97 0.33 5.61
CA THR A 43 11.28 -1.03 6.06
C THR A 43 12.44 -1.10 7.06
N GLY A 44 13.03 0.05 7.41
CA GLY A 44 14.19 0.15 8.28
C GLY A 44 13.90 -0.20 9.75
N SER A 45 14.93 -0.07 10.59
CA SER A 45 14.93 -0.51 11.99
C SER A 45 13.93 0.24 12.90
N ASP A 46 13.38 1.36 12.45
CA ASP A 46 12.35 2.12 13.14
C ASP A 46 10.92 1.62 12.88
N ALA A 47 10.76 0.61 12.02
CA ALA A 47 9.51 -0.05 11.74
C ALA A 47 9.44 -1.42 12.46
N ILE A 48 8.25 -1.76 12.98
CA ILE A 48 7.99 -3.09 13.53
C ILE A 48 7.70 -4.02 12.35
N ALA A 49 8.62 -4.94 12.06
CA ALA A 49 8.50 -5.88 10.96
C ALA A 49 7.90 -7.22 11.40
N ARG A 50 6.98 -7.76 10.60
CA ARG A 50 6.43 -9.11 10.73
C ARG A 50 6.57 -9.80 9.38
N LYS A 51 7.32 -10.89 9.36
CA LYS A 51 7.61 -11.64 8.12
C LYS A 51 6.58 -12.73 7.89
N GLY A 52 6.22 -12.96 6.63
CA GLY A 52 5.25 -13.98 6.24
C GLY A 52 5.03 -14.04 4.74
N MET A 53 3.83 -14.43 4.31
CA MET A 53 3.41 -14.40 2.90
C MET A 53 3.68 -13.02 2.27
N PHE A 54 3.27 -11.96 2.96
CA PHE A 54 3.74 -10.60 2.80
C PHE A 54 4.52 -10.22 4.06
N ASN A 55 5.56 -9.43 3.91
CA ASN A 55 6.13 -8.77 5.08
C ASN A 55 5.23 -7.57 5.43
N VAL A 56 4.94 -7.43 6.70
CA VAL A 56 4.13 -6.33 7.22
C VAL A 56 5.02 -5.43 8.04
N TYR A 57 5.05 -4.16 7.68
CA TYR A 57 5.76 -3.13 8.45
C TYR A 57 4.76 -2.21 9.11
N GLN A 58 4.95 -1.95 10.38
CA GLN A 58 4.19 -0.96 11.14
C GLN A 58 5.10 0.19 11.54
N LYS A 59 4.71 1.39 11.12
CA LYS A 59 5.39 2.62 11.47
C LYS A 59 4.40 3.60 12.07
N LYS A 60 4.47 3.79 13.39
CA LYS A 60 3.44 4.51 14.16
C LYS A 60 2.05 3.87 13.96
N SER A 61 1.09 4.60 13.42
CA SER A 61 -0.26 4.13 13.08
C SER A 61 -0.40 3.57 11.66
N ASP A 62 0.66 3.65 10.86
CA ASP A 62 0.63 3.24 9.46
C ASP A 62 1.13 1.81 9.29
N TYR A 63 0.43 1.07 8.45
CA TYR A 63 0.76 -0.29 8.07
C TYR A 63 1.08 -0.37 6.59
N TYR A 64 2.12 -1.11 6.28
CA TYR A 64 2.59 -1.33 4.91
C TYR A 64 2.72 -2.81 4.64
N PHE A 65 2.26 -3.24 3.47
CA PHE A 65 2.58 -4.55 2.93
C PHE A 65 3.76 -4.43 1.99
N GLU A 66 4.70 -5.33 2.16
CA GLU A 66 5.75 -5.59 1.20
C GLU A 66 5.37 -6.87 0.46
N VAL A 67 4.83 -6.68 -0.74
CA VAL A 67 4.27 -7.73 -1.58
C VAL A 67 5.35 -8.26 -2.51
N PRO A 68 5.70 -9.56 -2.44
CA PRO A 68 6.64 -10.15 -3.39
C PRO A 68 6.06 -10.14 -4.81
N ALA A 69 6.85 -9.68 -5.79
CA ALA A 69 6.42 -9.63 -7.20
C ALA A 69 6.00 -11.01 -7.74
N ARG A 70 6.55 -12.11 -7.20
CA ARG A 70 6.16 -13.49 -7.54
C ARG A 70 4.69 -13.84 -7.22
N LEU A 71 4.03 -13.03 -6.40
CA LEU A 71 2.61 -13.21 -6.05
C LEU A 71 1.67 -12.42 -6.96
N LEU A 72 2.20 -11.56 -7.82
CA LEU A 72 1.39 -10.88 -8.83
C LEU A 72 0.78 -11.91 -9.79
N GLY A 73 -0.46 -11.66 -10.18
CA GLY A 73 -1.21 -12.54 -11.07
C GLY A 73 -1.71 -13.82 -10.43
N ARG A 74 -1.44 -14.08 -9.13
CA ARG A 74 -1.95 -15.24 -8.40
C ARG A 74 -3.26 -14.90 -7.72
N ASP A 75 -4.18 -15.88 -7.74
CA ASP A 75 -5.43 -15.78 -6.99
C ASP A 75 -5.17 -15.96 -5.50
N MET A 76 -5.78 -15.09 -4.72
CA MET A 76 -5.75 -15.09 -3.26
C MET A 76 -7.16 -14.95 -2.74
N LEU A 77 -7.45 -15.59 -1.62
CA LEU A 77 -8.76 -15.55 -0.99
C LEU A 77 -8.76 -14.52 0.14
N VAL A 78 -9.66 -13.55 0.05
CA VAL A 78 -10.01 -12.66 1.18
C VAL A 78 -11.16 -13.31 1.94
N VAL A 79 -11.00 -13.45 3.26
CA VAL A 79 -12.01 -13.96 4.18
C VAL A 79 -12.24 -12.95 5.28
N ASN A 80 -13.46 -12.43 5.38
CA ASN A 80 -13.85 -11.46 6.39
C ASN A 80 -14.81 -12.10 7.41
N LYS A 81 -14.50 -11.95 8.71
CA LYS A 81 -15.25 -12.52 9.83
C LYS A 81 -15.52 -11.51 10.93
N LEU A 82 -16.69 -11.59 11.52
CA LEU A 82 -17.01 -10.90 12.75
C LEU A 82 -16.30 -11.57 13.94
N GLN A 83 -15.55 -10.79 14.72
CA GLN A 83 -14.84 -11.24 15.93
C GLN A 83 -15.61 -10.87 17.20
N ARG A 84 -16.17 -9.66 17.23
CA ARG A 84 -17.06 -9.18 18.30
C ARG A 84 -18.17 -8.36 17.68
N VAL A 85 -19.34 -8.50 18.27
CA VAL A 85 -20.54 -7.74 17.90
C VAL A 85 -21.23 -7.24 19.18
N PRO A 86 -21.89 -6.08 19.15
CA PRO A 86 -22.72 -5.63 20.27
C PRO A 86 -23.96 -6.53 20.43
N SER A 87 -24.55 -6.54 21.63
CA SER A 87 -25.69 -7.38 21.99
C SER A 87 -26.87 -7.19 21.06
N GLU A 88 -27.14 -5.98 20.64
CA GLU A 88 -28.26 -5.60 19.78
C GLU A 88 -28.16 -6.28 18.39
N LEU A 89 -26.97 -6.37 17.85
CA LEU A 89 -26.74 -7.10 16.59
C LEU A 89 -26.84 -8.60 16.80
N ASN A 90 -26.41 -9.11 17.95
CA ASN A 90 -26.49 -10.54 18.27
C ASN A 90 -27.95 -10.98 18.40
N GLU A 91 -28.80 -10.17 19.03
CA GLU A 91 -30.25 -10.37 19.12
C GLU A 91 -30.92 -10.33 17.73
N ALA A 92 -30.40 -9.52 16.81
CA ALA A 92 -30.80 -9.48 15.40
C ALA A 92 -30.25 -10.65 14.55
N GLY A 93 -29.55 -11.62 15.15
CA GLY A 93 -29.02 -12.80 14.46
C GLY A 93 -27.63 -12.62 13.84
N VAL A 94 -26.97 -11.48 14.04
CA VAL A 94 -25.60 -11.24 13.59
C VAL A 94 -24.62 -11.69 14.68
N ASN A 95 -24.00 -12.83 14.46
CA ASN A 95 -23.20 -13.50 15.50
C ASN A 95 -21.68 -13.40 15.28
N ARG A 96 -20.91 -13.49 16.35
CA ARG A 96 -19.48 -13.72 16.31
C ARG A 96 -19.16 -14.95 15.46
N GLY A 97 -18.08 -14.85 14.66
CA GLY A 97 -17.62 -15.94 13.80
C GLY A 97 -18.30 -15.99 12.43
N THR A 98 -19.35 -15.19 12.22
CA THR A 98 -20.02 -15.09 10.92
C THR A 98 -19.05 -14.58 9.85
N ASN A 99 -18.92 -15.32 8.77
CA ASN A 99 -18.29 -14.81 7.53
C ASN A 99 -19.30 -13.91 6.83
N TYR A 100 -18.90 -12.68 6.53
CA TYR A 100 -19.83 -11.75 5.89
C TYR A 100 -19.44 -11.41 4.44
N GLU A 101 -18.19 -11.61 4.06
CA GLU A 101 -17.73 -11.36 2.69
C GLU A 101 -16.49 -12.18 2.42
N ASN A 102 -16.56 -13.05 1.42
CA ASN A 102 -15.42 -13.80 0.91
C ASN A 102 -15.27 -13.53 -0.57
N GLN A 103 -14.06 -13.20 -1.00
CA GLN A 103 -13.82 -12.93 -2.42
C GLN A 103 -12.43 -13.34 -2.85
N MET A 104 -12.34 -13.79 -4.10
CA MET A 104 -11.05 -14.07 -4.74
C MET A 104 -10.52 -12.77 -5.33
N VAL A 105 -9.26 -12.48 -5.07
CA VAL A 105 -8.59 -11.28 -5.58
C VAL A 105 -7.25 -11.63 -6.21
N ARG A 106 -6.79 -10.76 -7.10
CA ARG A 106 -5.51 -10.87 -7.77
C ARG A 106 -4.84 -9.51 -7.81
N PHE A 107 -3.54 -9.47 -7.48
CA PHE A 107 -2.75 -8.25 -7.59
C PHE A 107 -2.14 -8.12 -8.98
N GLU A 108 -2.24 -6.91 -9.54
CA GLU A 108 -1.68 -6.53 -10.83
C GLU A 108 -0.83 -5.26 -10.67
N LEU A 109 0.31 -5.22 -11.33
CA LEU A 109 1.20 -4.06 -11.29
C LEU A 109 0.94 -3.16 -12.48
N ASP A 110 0.45 -1.94 -12.21
CA ASP A 110 0.42 -0.85 -13.18
C ASP A 110 1.64 0.04 -12.99
N LYS A 111 2.69 -0.22 -13.79
CA LYS A 111 3.93 0.55 -13.73
C LYS A 111 3.74 1.99 -14.21
N ALA A 112 2.86 2.21 -15.19
CA ALA A 112 2.64 3.54 -15.77
C ALA A 112 1.96 4.48 -14.77
N ALA A 113 0.98 3.97 -14.02
CA ALA A 113 0.29 4.73 -12.99
C ALA A 113 0.95 4.64 -11.61
N ASN A 114 2.04 3.87 -11.45
CA ASN A 114 2.69 3.57 -10.17
C ASN A 114 1.72 3.04 -9.11
N LYS A 115 0.91 2.04 -9.51
CA LYS A 115 -0.12 1.46 -8.65
C LYS A 115 -0.03 -0.07 -8.59
N LEU A 116 -0.36 -0.60 -7.43
CA LEU A 116 -0.74 -2.00 -7.24
C LEU A 116 -2.26 -2.07 -7.31
N LEU A 117 -2.78 -2.69 -8.36
CA LEU A 117 -4.21 -2.84 -8.60
C LEU A 117 -4.70 -4.16 -8.00
N VAL A 118 -5.93 -4.16 -7.51
CA VAL A 118 -6.63 -5.35 -7.04
C VAL A 118 -7.77 -5.66 -7.98
N ARG A 119 -7.71 -6.81 -8.59
CA ARG A 119 -8.77 -7.33 -9.45
C ARG A 119 -9.55 -8.39 -8.70
N GLN A 120 -10.89 -8.31 -8.72
CA GLN A 120 -11.73 -9.39 -8.23
C GLN A 120 -11.68 -10.54 -9.24
N SER A 121 -11.13 -11.68 -8.83
CA SER A 121 -11.10 -12.87 -9.67
C SER A 121 -12.47 -13.55 -9.65
N ARG A 122 -13.05 -13.78 -10.83
CA ARG A 122 -14.31 -14.49 -11.00
C ARG A 122 -14.06 -15.76 -11.77
N PRO A 123 -14.71 -16.88 -11.41
CA PRO A 123 -14.65 -18.09 -12.21
C PRO A 123 -15.08 -17.79 -13.65
N LEU A 124 -14.22 -18.11 -14.60
CA LEU A 124 -14.57 -18.04 -16.02
C LEU A 124 -15.17 -19.37 -16.43
N PRO A 125 -16.20 -19.37 -17.30
CA PRO A 125 -16.59 -20.58 -18.01
C PRO A 125 -15.37 -21.15 -18.75
N LEU A 126 -15.06 -22.41 -18.54
CA LEU A 126 -13.96 -23.08 -19.23
C LEU A 126 -14.44 -23.41 -20.65
N ALA A 127 -13.92 -22.71 -21.64
CA ALA A 127 -13.97 -23.14 -23.03
C ALA A 127 -12.59 -23.72 -23.38
N PRO A 128 -12.51 -24.90 -24.03
CA PRO A 128 -11.24 -25.45 -24.51
C PRO A 128 -10.49 -24.42 -25.39
N ASP A 129 -9.17 -24.47 -25.36
CA ASP A 129 -8.33 -23.53 -26.11
C ASP A 129 -8.60 -23.51 -27.61
N GLU A 130 -9.05 -24.64 -28.14
CA GLU A 130 -9.36 -24.87 -29.57
C GLU A 130 -10.80 -24.52 -29.94
N ASP A 131 -11.64 -24.15 -28.97
CA ASP A 131 -13.05 -23.87 -29.22
C ASP A 131 -13.24 -22.46 -29.76
N ALA A 132 -13.95 -22.35 -30.90
CA ALA A 132 -14.24 -21.04 -31.51
C ALA A 132 -15.03 -20.08 -30.60
N ILE A 133 -15.73 -20.62 -29.59
CA ILE A 133 -16.48 -19.82 -28.60
C ILE A 133 -15.56 -19.16 -27.55
N ARG A 134 -14.29 -19.63 -27.41
CA ARG A 134 -13.36 -19.13 -26.39
C ARG A 134 -13.17 -17.64 -26.46
N GLN A 135 -12.94 -17.10 -27.64
CA GLN A 135 -12.76 -15.65 -27.82
C GLN A 135 -13.99 -14.89 -27.38
N SER A 136 -15.17 -15.35 -27.76
CA SER A 136 -16.45 -14.76 -27.33
C SER A 136 -16.61 -14.81 -25.80
N VAL A 137 -16.20 -15.89 -25.16
CA VAL A 137 -16.21 -16.00 -23.70
C VAL A 137 -15.26 -14.98 -23.08
N LEU A 138 -14.03 -14.86 -23.56
CA LEU A 138 -13.05 -13.90 -23.05
C LEU A 138 -13.51 -12.44 -23.23
N ASP A 139 -14.14 -12.13 -24.35
CA ASP A 139 -14.63 -10.77 -24.65
C ASP A 139 -15.82 -10.36 -23.76
N ASN A 140 -16.58 -11.34 -23.25
CA ASN A 140 -17.77 -11.10 -22.41
C ASN A 140 -17.51 -11.21 -20.91
N TYR A 141 -16.33 -11.69 -20.48
CA TYR A 141 -16.02 -11.91 -19.07
C TYR A 141 -14.80 -11.12 -18.65
N ILE A 142 -14.99 -9.87 -18.29
CA ILE A 142 -13.94 -9.08 -17.64
C ILE A 142 -14.10 -9.11 -16.12
N SER A 143 -13.03 -9.47 -15.43
CA SER A 143 -12.96 -9.37 -13.96
C SER A 143 -12.74 -7.91 -13.56
N PRO A 144 -13.57 -7.33 -12.68
CA PRO A 144 -13.48 -5.91 -12.33
C PRO A 144 -12.23 -5.58 -11.51
N LEU A 145 -11.67 -4.40 -11.73
CA LEU A 145 -10.77 -3.77 -10.78
C LEU A 145 -11.60 -3.22 -9.63
N ILE A 146 -11.23 -3.56 -8.39
CA ILE A 146 -11.99 -3.20 -7.18
C ILE A 146 -11.25 -2.25 -6.26
N ALA A 147 -9.91 -2.24 -6.30
CA ALA A 147 -9.09 -1.30 -5.53
C ALA A 147 -7.77 -1.00 -6.25
N GLY A 148 -7.08 0.05 -5.81
CA GLY A 148 -5.77 0.40 -6.34
C GLY A 148 -4.98 1.19 -5.30
N PHE A 149 -3.77 0.71 -4.98
CA PHE A 149 -2.89 1.30 -4.00
C PHE A 149 -1.71 1.97 -4.67
N LYS A 150 -1.40 3.17 -4.23
CA LYS A 150 -0.17 3.84 -4.63
C LYS A 150 1.02 3.02 -4.15
N ILE A 151 2.00 2.79 -5.02
CA ILE A 151 3.24 2.18 -4.63
C ILE A 151 4.09 3.23 -3.93
N GLU A 152 4.47 2.94 -2.69
CA GLU A 152 5.29 3.83 -1.87
C GLU A 152 6.78 3.62 -2.14
N ALA A 153 7.19 2.38 -2.39
CA ALA A 153 8.58 2.06 -2.73
C ALA A 153 8.71 0.68 -3.39
N PHE A 154 9.83 0.49 -4.08
CA PHE A 154 10.35 -0.82 -4.48
C PHE A 154 11.68 -1.07 -3.76
N ASN A 155 12.02 -2.33 -3.53
CA ASN A 155 13.38 -2.68 -3.17
C ASN A 155 14.33 -2.53 -4.38
N ASN A 156 15.64 -2.65 -4.16
CA ASN A 156 16.66 -2.33 -5.16
C ASN A 156 16.54 -3.13 -6.46
N ASP A 157 16.08 -4.39 -6.40
CA ASP A 157 15.91 -5.29 -7.55
C ASP A 157 14.46 -5.35 -8.06
N SER A 158 13.57 -4.53 -7.49
CA SER A 158 12.14 -4.46 -7.84
C SER A 158 11.38 -5.79 -7.68
N THR A 159 11.88 -6.68 -6.84
CA THR A 159 11.20 -7.96 -6.50
C THR A 159 10.17 -7.80 -5.40
N MET A 160 10.21 -6.68 -4.66
CA MET A 160 9.30 -6.37 -3.56
C MET A 160 8.65 -5.00 -3.78
N ILE A 161 7.35 -4.96 -3.55
CA ILE A 161 6.50 -3.78 -3.76
C ILE A 161 5.92 -3.36 -2.42
N VAL A 162 6.16 -2.13 -1.99
CA VAL A 162 5.66 -1.60 -0.72
C VAL A 162 4.45 -0.71 -0.97
N VAL A 163 3.32 -1.04 -0.34
CA VAL A 163 2.07 -0.27 -0.39
C VAL A 163 1.53 -0.02 1.01
N LYS A 164 0.91 1.13 1.22
CA LYS A 164 0.18 1.46 2.45
C LYS A 164 -1.20 0.81 2.41
N VAL A 165 -1.62 0.17 3.51
CA VAL A 165 -2.83 -0.64 3.55
C VAL A 165 -3.86 -0.20 4.59
N ASN A 166 -3.65 0.95 5.24
CA ASN A 166 -4.57 1.43 6.26
C ASN A 166 -6.00 1.51 5.76
N ASP A 167 -6.23 2.11 4.58
CA ASP A 167 -7.58 2.36 4.05
C ASP A 167 -8.40 1.08 3.85
N ILE A 168 -7.76 -0.08 3.63
CA ILE A 168 -8.45 -1.38 3.55
C ILE A 168 -9.03 -1.77 4.90
N TYR A 169 -8.27 -1.55 5.97
CA TYR A 169 -8.57 -2.13 7.28
C TYR A 169 -9.17 -1.13 8.27
N ASP A 170 -9.17 0.17 7.96
CA ASP A 170 -9.86 1.21 8.73
C ASP A 170 -11.29 1.48 8.25
N GLY A 171 -11.75 0.73 7.23
CA GLY A 171 -13.10 0.83 6.68
C GLY A 171 -13.28 1.96 5.67
N THR A 172 -12.21 2.63 5.23
CA THR A 172 -12.27 3.66 4.19
C THR A 172 -12.50 3.05 2.82
N GLU A 173 -11.74 1.98 2.49
CA GLU A 173 -11.88 1.23 1.26
C GLU A 173 -12.85 0.05 1.49
N THR A 174 -14.03 0.14 0.91
CA THR A 174 -15.12 -0.81 1.17
C THR A 174 -15.21 -1.96 0.17
N SER A 175 -14.43 -1.94 -0.91
CA SER A 175 -14.49 -2.99 -1.93
C SER A 175 -13.90 -4.32 -1.47
N ILE A 176 -13.07 -4.31 -0.43
CA ILE A 176 -12.43 -5.51 0.15
C ILE A 176 -13.07 -5.89 1.48
N ASN A 177 -13.56 -4.91 2.24
CA ASN A 177 -14.18 -5.13 3.55
C ASN A 177 -15.34 -4.15 3.76
N ASN A 178 -16.56 -4.58 3.49
CA ASN A 178 -17.77 -3.78 3.65
C ASN A 178 -18.69 -4.42 4.69
N VAL A 179 -18.24 -4.52 5.93
CA VAL A 179 -18.99 -5.21 7.00
C VAL A 179 -20.40 -4.67 7.19
N PHE A 180 -20.57 -3.35 7.29
CA PHE A 180 -21.87 -2.77 7.65
C PHE A 180 -22.95 -2.93 6.58
N THR A 181 -22.57 -2.94 5.31
CA THR A 181 -23.50 -3.31 4.23
C THR A 181 -23.81 -4.80 4.26
N ASN A 182 -22.81 -5.65 4.50
CA ASN A 182 -22.97 -7.10 4.50
C ASN A 182 -23.78 -7.64 5.70
N ILE A 183 -23.84 -6.88 6.80
CA ILE A 183 -24.71 -7.19 7.95
C ILE A 183 -26.02 -6.39 7.93
N ASN A 184 -26.41 -5.88 6.76
CA ASN A 184 -27.68 -5.18 6.50
C ASN A 184 -27.90 -3.85 7.25
N LEU A 185 -26.83 -3.16 7.65
CA LEU A 185 -26.96 -1.80 8.21
C LEU A 185 -26.96 -0.72 7.12
N GLY A 186 -26.56 -1.03 5.88
CA GLY A 186 -26.64 -0.13 4.74
C GLY A 186 -25.76 1.12 4.85
N THR A 187 -24.70 1.07 5.66
CA THR A 187 -23.83 2.22 5.96
C THR A 187 -22.35 1.86 5.72
N SER A 188 -21.47 2.85 5.86
CA SER A 188 -20.02 2.66 5.81
C SER A 188 -19.39 2.97 7.15
N ALA A 189 -18.19 2.48 7.38
CA ALA A 189 -17.42 2.79 8.56
C ALA A 189 -17.07 4.29 8.61
N ILE A 190 -17.03 4.84 9.81
CA ILE A 190 -16.59 6.21 10.07
C ILE A 190 -15.08 6.15 10.37
N LYS A 191 -14.25 6.62 9.45
CA LYS A 191 -12.79 6.53 9.53
C LYS A 191 -12.22 6.99 10.88
N ASN A 192 -12.67 8.14 11.38
CA ASN A 192 -12.14 8.70 12.62
C ASN A 192 -12.61 7.96 13.89
N LEU A 193 -13.57 7.05 13.78
CA LEU A 193 -14.07 6.20 14.86
C LEU A 193 -13.68 4.73 14.68
N SER A 194 -12.90 4.45 13.65
CA SER A 194 -12.45 3.10 13.29
C SER A 194 -10.94 3.02 13.39
N ARG A 195 -10.41 1.84 13.74
CA ARG A 195 -8.97 1.64 13.91
C ARG A 195 -8.53 0.22 13.62
N ILE A 196 -7.30 0.08 13.18
CA ILE A 196 -6.63 -1.19 13.05
C ILE A 196 -6.08 -1.58 14.43
N LEU A 197 -6.48 -2.74 14.94
CA LEU A 197 -5.97 -3.27 16.21
C LEU A 197 -4.64 -3.99 16.03
N SER A 198 -4.53 -4.79 14.97
CA SER A 198 -3.28 -5.49 14.63
C SER A 198 -3.30 -6.00 13.20
N ILE A 199 -2.10 -6.13 12.60
CA ILE A 199 -1.90 -6.92 11.39
C ILE A 199 -0.79 -7.93 11.68
N LYS A 200 -1.07 -9.22 11.48
CA LYS A 200 -0.15 -10.34 11.70
C LYS A 200 0.16 -10.99 10.36
N ALA A 201 1.43 -11.29 10.14
CA ALA A 201 1.90 -12.05 8.98
C ALA A 201 2.22 -13.48 9.40
N PHE A 202 1.82 -14.43 8.58
CA PHE A 202 2.12 -15.86 8.71
C PHE A 202 2.64 -16.38 7.36
N GLU A 203 3.19 -17.57 7.35
CA GLU A 203 3.79 -18.15 6.15
C GLU A 203 2.86 -18.16 4.93
N ASN A 204 1.58 -18.48 5.14
CA ASN A 204 0.60 -18.65 4.08
C ASN A 204 -0.56 -17.64 4.11
N ASN A 205 -0.56 -16.71 5.06
CA ASN A 205 -1.60 -15.70 5.14
C ASN A 205 -1.15 -14.44 5.89
N VAL A 206 -1.96 -13.39 5.73
CA VAL A 206 -1.90 -12.18 6.55
C VAL A 206 -3.28 -11.96 7.16
N VAL A 207 -3.32 -11.66 8.46
CA VAL A 207 -4.56 -11.43 9.19
C VAL A 207 -4.55 -10.05 9.81
N ALA A 208 -5.48 -9.21 9.40
CA ALA A 208 -5.75 -7.91 10.02
C ALA A 208 -6.95 -8.03 10.96
N THR A 209 -6.86 -7.39 12.11
CA THR A 209 -7.98 -7.22 13.05
C THR A 209 -8.25 -5.74 13.21
N SER A 210 -9.50 -5.35 13.06
CA SER A 210 -9.93 -3.95 13.11
C SER A 210 -11.18 -3.79 13.96
N GLU A 211 -11.29 -2.65 14.62
CA GLU A 211 -12.49 -2.16 15.28
C GLU A 211 -13.09 -1.08 14.38
N LEU A 212 -14.28 -1.36 13.85
CA LEU A 212 -14.97 -0.50 12.91
C LEU A 212 -16.26 0.02 13.54
N THR A 213 -16.52 1.30 13.36
CA THR A 213 -17.69 1.98 13.91
C THR A 213 -18.46 2.66 12.79
N THR A 214 -19.76 2.52 12.82
CA THR A 214 -20.70 3.26 11.98
C THR A 214 -21.79 3.93 12.80
N LYS A 215 -22.62 4.72 12.16
CA LYS A 215 -23.86 5.26 12.72
C LYS A 215 -25.05 4.81 11.87
N VAL A 216 -26.11 4.43 12.55
CA VAL A 216 -27.39 4.07 11.94
C VAL A 216 -28.42 5.07 12.44
N THR A 217 -29.25 5.60 11.54
CA THR A 217 -30.30 6.55 11.90
C THR A 217 -31.65 5.94 11.50
N GLU A 218 -32.53 5.78 12.49
CA GLU A 218 -33.93 5.38 12.32
C GLU A 218 -34.83 6.51 12.81
N GLY A 219 -35.54 7.11 11.88
CA GLY A 219 -36.37 8.29 12.19
C GLY A 219 -35.52 9.44 12.73
N THR A 220 -35.73 9.80 13.98
CA THR A 220 -35.00 10.88 14.69
C THR A 220 -33.86 10.37 15.57
N THR A 221 -33.71 9.05 15.71
CA THR A 221 -32.71 8.43 16.61
C THR A 221 -31.49 8.01 15.83
N THR A 222 -30.32 8.41 16.33
CA THR A 222 -29.02 7.97 15.79
C THR A 222 -28.32 7.10 16.82
N VAL A 223 -27.90 5.90 16.39
CA VAL A 223 -27.18 4.92 17.21
C VAL A 223 -25.82 4.66 16.57
N PHE A 224 -24.77 4.57 17.39
CA PHE A 224 -23.45 4.16 16.96
C PHE A 224 -23.31 2.64 17.17
N VAL A 225 -22.80 1.97 16.14
CA VAL A 225 -22.57 0.52 16.15
C VAL A 225 -21.09 0.26 15.90
N THR A 226 -20.46 -0.47 16.83
CA THR A 226 -19.04 -0.87 16.72
C THR A 226 -18.95 -2.38 16.65
N VAL A 227 -18.16 -2.87 15.69
CA VAL A 227 -17.85 -4.29 15.54
C VAL A 227 -16.34 -4.50 15.46
N GLU A 228 -15.87 -5.64 15.94
CA GLU A 228 -14.50 -6.08 15.70
C GLU A 228 -14.51 -7.12 14.57
N VAL A 229 -13.67 -6.93 13.58
CA VAL A 229 -13.59 -7.80 12.40
C VAL A 229 -12.19 -8.34 12.22
N SER A 230 -12.08 -9.52 11.63
CA SER A 230 -10.81 -10.01 11.07
C SER A 230 -10.93 -10.15 9.56
N SER A 231 -9.91 -9.69 8.86
CA SER A 231 -9.75 -9.87 7.41
C SER A 231 -8.49 -10.68 7.17
N SER A 232 -8.65 -11.83 6.57
CA SER A 232 -7.55 -12.73 6.23
C SER A 232 -7.35 -12.74 4.73
N LEU A 233 -6.09 -12.63 4.30
CA LEU A 233 -5.67 -12.79 2.91
C LEU A 233 -4.79 -14.05 2.85
N LEU A 234 -5.21 -15.05 2.05
CA LEU A 234 -4.60 -16.40 1.93
C LEU A 234 -4.13 -16.67 0.51
#